data_11bf9fa12ae41dcbc4b4742359f227eb
#
_entry.id   11bf9fa12ae41dcbc4b4742359f227eb
#
_cell.length_a   1.000
_cell.length_b   1.000
_cell.length_c   1.000
_cell.angle_alpha   90.00
_cell.angle_beta   90.00
_cell.angle_gamma   90.00
#
_symmetry.space_group_name_H-M   'P 1'
#
loop_
_entity.id
_entity.type
_entity.pdbx_description
1 polymer ?
#
loop_
_entity_poly.entity_id
_entity_poly.type
_entity_poly.pdbx_seq_one_letter_code
_entity_poly.pdbx_strand_id
1 'polypeptide(L)'
;MQFGIFTVGDVTTDPTTGRTPTEAERVKAMVTIALKAEEVGLDVFATGEHHNPPFVASSPTTMLGYIAAKTDRLILSTSTTLITTNDPVKIAEDFAMLQHLADGRVDLMMGRGNTGPVYPWFGQDIRQGIPLALENYNLLHRLWREDVVDWEGKFRTPLQGFTSTPRPLDGVPPFVWHGSIRSPEIAEQAAFYGDGFFHNNIFWPATHTKKLISLYRRRFEHYGHGRAEQAVVGLGGQVFMRKNSQDAVREFRPYFDHHPLMGGGPSLEEYMDQTPLTVGSPQQVIDRTLAFRDSFGHYQRQLFNVDGVGTPLKTVLEQIDILGEEVVPVLREEFAAGRPAHVPDAPTHASLLSARVAANTSAATTG
;
A
#
# COMPACT_ATOMS: atom_id res chain seq x y z
N MET A 1 1.84 -14.32 -5.21
CA MET A 1 1.53 -12.95 -5.69
C MET A 1 0.19 -12.52 -5.12
N GLN A 2 0.12 -11.33 -4.51
CA GLN A 2 -1.12 -10.75 -3.98
C GLN A 2 -1.64 -9.67 -4.91
N PHE A 3 -2.94 -9.67 -5.16
CA PHE A 3 -3.64 -8.65 -5.93
C PHE A 3 -4.69 -7.97 -5.06
N GLY A 4 -4.76 -6.65 -5.14
CA GLY A 4 -5.71 -5.91 -4.33
C GLY A 4 -6.02 -4.54 -4.90
N ILE A 5 -6.77 -3.79 -4.15
CA ILE A 5 -7.14 -2.41 -4.46
C ILE A 5 -6.78 -1.48 -3.32
N PHE A 6 -6.61 -0.21 -3.64
CA PHE A 6 -6.50 0.84 -2.63
C PHE A 6 -7.39 2.03 -2.98
N THR A 7 -7.82 2.73 -1.94
CA THR A 7 -8.55 3.99 -2.03
C THR A 7 -7.90 5.06 -1.17
N VAL A 8 -7.95 6.29 -1.62
CA VAL A 8 -7.50 7.46 -0.83
C VAL A 8 -8.67 8.20 -0.16
N GLY A 9 -9.91 7.80 -0.46
CA GLY A 9 -11.10 8.35 0.18
C GLY A 9 -11.37 9.81 -0.18
N ASP A 10 -11.18 10.21 -1.44
CA ASP A 10 -11.45 11.58 -1.91
C ASP A 10 -12.95 11.85 -2.10
N VAL A 11 -13.39 13.02 -1.70
CA VAL A 11 -14.74 13.56 -1.95
C VAL A 11 -14.64 14.52 -3.13
N THR A 12 -14.72 13.96 -4.32
CA THR A 12 -14.55 14.69 -5.58
C THR A 12 -15.84 14.69 -6.37
N THR A 13 -16.14 15.80 -7.05
CA THR A 13 -17.32 15.94 -7.91
C THR A 13 -17.18 15.03 -9.12
N ASP A 14 -18.20 14.25 -9.41
CA ASP A 14 -18.33 13.52 -10.66
C ASP A 14 -18.48 14.53 -11.82
N PRO A 15 -17.50 14.65 -12.73
CA PRO A 15 -17.53 15.64 -13.79
C PRO A 15 -18.61 15.35 -14.85
N THR A 16 -19.19 14.17 -14.87
CA THR A 16 -20.23 13.78 -15.84
C THR A 16 -21.63 14.16 -15.38
N THR A 17 -21.85 14.24 -14.06
CA THR A 17 -23.16 14.54 -13.47
C THR A 17 -23.18 15.83 -12.66
N GLY A 18 -22.02 16.37 -12.29
CA GLY A 18 -21.90 17.50 -11.37
C GLY A 18 -22.21 17.17 -9.90
N ARG A 19 -22.42 15.89 -9.57
CA ARG A 19 -22.72 15.45 -8.18
C ARG A 19 -21.45 15.25 -7.37
N THR A 20 -21.43 15.81 -6.18
CA THR A 20 -20.42 15.53 -5.16
C THR A 20 -21.04 14.63 -4.09
N PRO A 21 -20.42 13.49 -3.73
CA PRO A 21 -20.91 12.66 -2.64
C PRO A 21 -20.73 13.38 -1.30
N THR A 22 -21.58 13.09 -0.34
CA THR A 22 -21.37 13.50 1.05
C THR A 22 -20.22 12.67 1.66
N GLU A 23 -19.58 13.18 2.72
CA GLU A 23 -18.56 12.43 3.48
C GLU A 23 -19.11 11.09 3.98
N ALA A 24 -20.35 11.08 4.49
CA ALA A 24 -21.01 9.86 4.96
C ALA A 24 -21.19 8.81 3.84
N GLU A 25 -21.60 9.25 2.64
CA GLU A 25 -21.69 8.37 1.47
C GLU A 25 -20.31 7.83 1.09
N ARG A 26 -19.29 8.69 1.11
CA ARG A 26 -17.92 8.31 0.73
C ARG A 26 -17.31 7.31 1.71
N VAL A 27 -17.44 7.53 3.02
CA VAL A 27 -16.98 6.59 4.05
C VAL A 27 -17.66 5.22 3.90
N LYS A 28 -18.98 5.19 3.66
CA LYS A 28 -19.71 3.94 3.41
C LYS A 28 -19.30 3.27 2.09
N ALA A 29 -19.01 4.07 1.05
CA ALA A 29 -18.53 3.55 -0.23
C ALA A 29 -17.18 2.81 -0.07
N MET A 30 -16.24 3.34 0.73
CA MET A 30 -14.97 2.67 1.00
C MET A 30 -15.16 1.28 1.64
N VAL A 31 -16.11 1.15 2.57
CA VAL A 31 -16.47 -0.17 3.14
C VAL A 31 -17.06 -1.09 2.07
N THR A 32 -17.98 -0.59 1.25
CA THR A 32 -18.59 -1.38 0.16
C THR A 32 -17.54 -1.86 -0.83
N ILE A 33 -16.57 -1.01 -1.18
CA ILE A 33 -15.43 -1.35 -2.05
C ILE A 33 -14.59 -2.48 -1.45
N ALA A 34 -14.29 -2.44 -0.15
CA ALA A 34 -13.54 -3.49 0.53
C ALA A 34 -14.31 -4.83 0.52
N LEU A 35 -15.61 -4.82 0.81
CA LEU A 35 -16.44 -6.03 0.78
C LEU A 35 -16.52 -6.62 -0.64
N LYS A 36 -16.63 -5.77 -1.65
CA LYS A 36 -16.64 -6.19 -3.04
C LYS A 36 -15.30 -6.79 -3.47
N ALA A 37 -14.18 -6.23 -2.99
CA ALA A 37 -12.86 -6.80 -3.22
C ALA A 37 -12.73 -8.24 -2.70
N GLU A 38 -13.24 -8.51 -1.49
CA GLU A 38 -13.28 -9.87 -0.95
C GLU A 38 -14.22 -10.79 -1.74
N GLU A 39 -15.41 -10.31 -2.10
CA GLU A 39 -16.40 -11.05 -2.87
C GLU A 39 -15.82 -11.59 -4.18
N VAL A 40 -15.09 -10.77 -4.93
CA VAL A 40 -14.48 -11.16 -6.21
C VAL A 40 -13.13 -11.88 -6.07
N GLY A 41 -12.68 -12.18 -4.84
CA GLY A 41 -11.48 -12.96 -4.57
C GLY A 41 -10.16 -12.19 -4.67
N LEU A 42 -10.17 -10.87 -4.48
CA LEU A 42 -8.94 -10.10 -4.27
C LEU A 42 -8.33 -10.41 -2.90
N ASP A 43 -7.01 -10.24 -2.79
CA ASP A 43 -6.26 -10.59 -1.58
C ASP A 43 -6.14 -9.44 -0.58
N VAL A 44 -6.14 -8.18 -1.06
CA VAL A 44 -5.78 -7.01 -0.24
C VAL A 44 -6.74 -5.84 -0.50
N PHE A 45 -7.18 -5.21 0.58
CA PHE A 45 -7.73 -3.86 0.56
C PHE A 45 -6.85 -2.92 1.36
N ALA A 46 -6.51 -1.76 0.78
CA ALA A 46 -5.73 -0.73 1.44
C ALA A 46 -6.45 0.61 1.45
N THR A 47 -6.37 1.33 2.57
CA THR A 47 -6.87 2.70 2.67
C THR A 47 -5.74 3.69 2.92
N GLY A 48 -5.80 4.85 2.27
CA GLY A 48 -4.89 5.96 2.52
C GLY A 48 -5.12 6.62 3.88
N GLU A 49 -4.23 7.52 4.25
CA GLU A 49 -4.40 8.45 5.37
C GLU A 49 -4.15 9.87 4.86
N HIS A 50 -5.16 10.72 5.01
CA HIS A 50 -5.11 12.13 4.64
C HIS A 50 -5.85 12.96 5.68
N HIS A 51 -5.32 14.14 5.99
CA HIS A 51 -5.87 15.05 6.99
C HIS A 51 -6.34 16.39 6.40
N ASN A 52 -6.41 16.49 5.09
CA ASN A 52 -6.83 17.70 4.39
C ASN A 52 -7.98 17.41 3.41
N PRO A 53 -8.91 18.34 3.19
CA PRO A 53 -9.86 18.21 2.09
C PRO A 53 -9.15 18.03 0.74
N PRO A 54 -9.73 17.26 -0.18
CA PRO A 54 -11.07 16.69 -0.14
C PRO A 54 -11.13 15.26 0.45
N PHE A 55 -10.15 14.81 1.21
CA PHE A 55 -10.06 13.43 1.68
C PHE A 55 -10.80 13.23 3.03
N VAL A 56 -11.41 12.03 3.19
CA VAL A 56 -12.11 11.63 4.44
C VAL A 56 -11.42 10.47 5.16
N ALA A 57 -10.40 9.86 4.54
CA ALA A 57 -9.65 8.74 5.12
C ALA A 57 -8.62 9.25 6.15
N SER A 58 -9.07 9.74 7.30
CA SER A 58 -8.19 10.34 8.33
C SER A 58 -7.83 9.38 9.47
N SER A 59 -8.49 8.22 9.58
CA SER A 59 -8.27 7.22 10.63
C SER A 59 -8.31 5.81 10.03
N PRO A 60 -7.21 5.35 9.41
CA PRO A 60 -7.15 4.06 8.74
C PRO A 60 -7.53 2.89 9.65
N THR A 61 -7.01 2.83 10.87
CA THR A 61 -7.25 1.72 11.80
C THR A 61 -8.70 1.61 12.24
N THR A 62 -9.41 2.75 12.39
CA THR A 62 -10.86 2.76 12.67
C THR A 62 -11.64 2.16 11.49
N MET A 63 -11.32 2.56 10.26
CA MET A 63 -11.95 2.03 9.04
C MET A 63 -11.66 0.53 8.88
N LEU A 64 -10.40 0.13 8.99
CA LEU A 64 -9.97 -1.25 8.83
C LEU A 64 -10.53 -2.16 9.92
N GLY A 65 -10.68 -1.68 11.18
CA GLY A 65 -11.35 -2.42 12.26
C GLY A 65 -12.81 -2.71 11.94
N TYR A 66 -13.53 -1.76 11.35
CA TYR A 66 -14.91 -1.99 10.91
C TYR A 66 -15.00 -2.97 9.74
N ILE A 67 -14.05 -2.93 8.80
CA ILE A 67 -13.97 -3.86 7.67
C ILE A 67 -13.55 -5.25 8.15
N ALA A 68 -12.64 -5.36 9.12
CA ALA A 68 -12.21 -6.63 9.73
C ALA A 68 -13.39 -7.46 10.23
N ALA A 69 -14.35 -6.81 10.89
CA ALA A 69 -15.56 -7.46 11.42
C ALA A 69 -16.56 -7.92 10.34
N LYS A 70 -16.29 -7.65 9.05
CA LYS A 70 -17.19 -7.94 7.93
C LYS A 70 -16.52 -8.77 6.83
N THR A 71 -15.26 -9.14 7.02
CA THR A 71 -14.46 -9.88 6.06
C THR A 71 -13.74 -11.04 6.73
N ASP A 72 -13.50 -12.12 6.00
CA ASP A 72 -12.92 -13.37 6.53
C ASP A 72 -11.54 -13.68 5.96
N ARG A 73 -11.20 -13.17 4.77
CA ARG A 73 -9.95 -13.51 4.04
C ARG A 73 -9.11 -12.32 3.66
N LEU A 74 -9.74 -11.16 3.46
CA LEU A 74 -9.10 -9.95 2.94
C LEU A 74 -7.99 -9.49 3.88
N ILE A 75 -6.79 -9.29 3.36
CA ILE A 75 -5.70 -8.63 4.07
C ILE A 75 -6.00 -7.13 4.12
N LEU A 76 -5.99 -6.60 5.32
CA LEU A 76 -6.25 -5.20 5.60
C LEU A 76 -4.94 -4.44 5.69
N SER A 77 -4.77 -3.46 4.83
CA SER A 77 -3.52 -2.70 4.69
C SER A 77 -3.78 -1.19 4.64
N THR A 78 -2.72 -0.43 4.66
CA THR A 78 -2.78 1.02 4.41
C THR A 78 -2.03 1.40 3.15
N SER A 79 -2.32 2.57 2.59
CA SER A 79 -1.63 3.11 1.42
C SER A 79 -1.65 4.65 1.43
N THR A 80 -1.03 5.25 2.43
CA THR A 80 -0.14 4.78 3.48
C THR A 80 -0.61 5.24 4.86
N THR A 81 -0.11 4.65 5.95
CA THR A 81 -0.14 5.27 7.29
C THR A 81 0.97 6.32 7.38
N LEU A 82 0.62 7.53 7.81
CA LEU A 82 1.57 8.65 7.87
C LEU A 82 2.37 8.63 9.17
N ILE A 83 3.58 8.10 9.13
CA ILE A 83 4.46 8.02 10.32
C ILE A 83 4.93 9.38 10.85
N THR A 84 4.74 10.42 10.09
CA THR A 84 5.15 11.80 10.44
C THR A 84 4.07 12.59 11.16
N THR A 85 2.81 12.15 11.10
CA THR A 85 1.67 12.78 11.77
C THR A 85 1.13 11.93 12.92
N ASN A 86 1.59 10.68 13.04
CA ASN A 86 1.23 9.77 14.12
C ASN A 86 2.41 9.55 15.09
N ASP A 87 2.10 9.35 16.37
CA ASP A 87 3.08 8.89 17.35
C ASP A 87 3.39 7.40 17.13
N PRO A 88 4.66 6.96 17.09
CA PRO A 88 5.03 5.56 16.92
C PRO A 88 4.43 4.61 17.95
N VAL A 89 4.23 5.08 19.20
CA VAL A 89 3.54 4.29 20.24
C VAL A 89 2.09 4.03 19.82
N LYS A 90 1.39 5.07 19.36
CA LYS A 90 0.01 4.92 18.92
C LYS A 90 -0.12 3.99 17.71
N ILE A 91 0.81 4.07 16.75
CA ILE A 91 0.84 3.14 15.62
C ILE A 91 1.07 1.70 16.12
N ALA A 92 2.00 1.50 17.05
CA ALA A 92 2.31 0.18 17.58
C ALA A 92 1.09 -0.48 18.23
N GLU A 93 0.36 0.28 19.07
CA GLU A 93 -0.83 -0.17 19.76
C GLU A 93 -2.01 -0.42 18.82
N ASP A 94 -2.30 0.51 17.92
CA ASP A 94 -3.43 0.42 16.98
C ASP A 94 -3.29 -0.77 16.03
N PHE A 95 -2.11 -0.97 15.44
CA PHE A 95 -1.90 -2.07 14.51
C PHE A 95 -1.79 -3.42 15.20
N ALA A 96 -1.28 -3.50 16.43
CA ALA A 96 -1.35 -4.72 17.22
C ALA A 96 -2.81 -5.05 17.59
N MET A 97 -3.60 -4.06 18.04
CA MET A 97 -5.03 -4.24 18.29
C MET A 97 -5.78 -4.72 17.05
N LEU A 98 -5.55 -4.05 15.91
CA LEU A 98 -6.18 -4.44 14.64
C LEU A 98 -5.78 -5.85 14.20
N GLN A 99 -4.51 -6.26 14.44
CA GLN A 99 -4.02 -7.59 14.13
C GLN A 99 -4.77 -8.68 14.93
N HIS A 100 -5.04 -8.44 16.21
CA HIS A 100 -5.87 -9.33 17.02
C HIS A 100 -7.32 -9.39 16.53
N LEU A 101 -7.92 -8.24 16.18
CA LEU A 101 -9.30 -8.16 15.69
C LEU A 101 -9.51 -8.81 14.32
N ALA A 102 -8.46 -8.86 13.51
CA ALA A 102 -8.49 -9.39 12.15
C ALA A 102 -7.80 -10.77 12.02
N ASP A 103 -7.53 -11.46 13.12
CA ASP A 103 -6.90 -12.79 13.13
C ASP A 103 -5.61 -12.85 12.27
N GLY A 104 -4.75 -11.84 12.41
CA GLY A 104 -3.48 -11.75 11.69
C GLY A 104 -3.57 -11.22 10.25
N ARG A 105 -4.75 -10.99 9.70
CA ARG A 105 -4.96 -10.47 8.32
C ARG A 105 -4.64 -8.98 8.20
N VAL A 106 -3.51 -8.54 8.74
CA VAL A 106 -3.09 -7.15 8.77
C VAL A 106 -1.64 -7.03 8.38
N ASP A 107 -1.37 -6.11 7.51
CA ASP A 107 -0.06 -5.50 7.33
C ASP A 107 -0.18 -3.98 7.23
N LEU A 108 0.92 -3.29 7.18
CA LEU A 108 0.84 -1.85 7.09
C LEU A 108 1.85 -1.29 6.10
N MET A 109 1.43 -0.29 5.35
CA MET A 109 2.33 0.47 4.50
C MET A 109 2.61 1.82 5.14
N MET A 110 3.86 2.04 5.51
CA MET A 110 4.32 3.29 6.09
C MET A 110 4.61 4.31 5.00
N GLY A 111 4.14 5.54 5.19
CA GLY A 111 4.46 6.67 4.33
C GLY A 111 4.91 7.89 5.12
N ARG A 112 5.76 8.69 4.50
CA ARG A 112 6.19 9.97 5.09
C ARG A 112 5.11 11.05 5.01
N GLY A 113 4.19 10.95 4.05
CA GLY A 113 3.34 12.07 3.65
C GLY A 113 4.09 13.14 2.86
N ASN A 114 3.39 13.82 1.97
CA ASN A 114 3.98 14.85 1.09
C ASN A 114 3.14 16.13 1.04
N THR A 115 2.07 16.22 1.83
CA THR A 115 1.18 17.37 1.87
C THR A 115 1.70 18.40 2.87
N GLY A 116 2.38 19.43 2.35
CA GLY A 116 3.04 20.45 3.17
C GLY A 116 2.18 21.08 4.26
N PRO A 117 0.94 21.53 3.95
CA PRO A 117 0.05 22.16 4.93
C PRO A 117 -0.35 21.25 6.10
N VAL A 118 -0.26 19.93 5.97
CA VAL A 118 -0.65 18.98 7.03
C VAL A 118 0.37 18.96 8.17
N TYR A 119 1.66 19.08 7.87
CA TYR A 119 2.71 18.98 8.88
C TYR A 119 2.53 19.94 10.07
N PRO A 120 2.33 21.27 9.87
CA PRO A 120 2.14 22.19 10.98
C PRO A 120 0.90 21.88 11.84
N TRP A 121 -0.15 21.28 11.28
CA TRP A 121 -1.34 20.91 12.05
C TRP A 121 -1.06 19.82 13.09
N PHE A 122 -0.01 19.03 12.86
CA PHE A 122 0.47 18.00 13.78
C PHE A 122 1.78 18.42 14.49
N GLY A 123 2.10 19.73 14.50
CA GLY A 123 3.29 20.26 15.19
C GLY A 123 4.61 19.88 14.53
N GLN A 124 4.59 19.51 13.24
CA GLN A 124 5.78 19.05 12.49
C GLN A 124 6.21 20.01 11.40
N ASP A 125 7.43 19.82 10.90
CA ASP A 125 8.01 20.56 9.77
C ASP A 125 8.33 19.59 8.62
N ILE A 126 7.73 19.81 7.45
CA ILE A 126 7.96 18.96 6.27
C ILE A 126 9.43 18.89 5.85
N ARG A 127 10.22 19.92 6.14
CA ARG A 127 11.68 19.93 5.87
C ARG A 127 12.42 18.88 6.70
N GLN A 128 11.87 18.48 7.84
CA GLN A 128 12.36 17.41 8.70
C GLN A 128 11.65 16.08 8.44
N GLY A 129 10.77 15.99 7.43
CA GLY A 129 9.91 14.83 7.21
C GLY A 129 10.66 13.51 6.98
N ILE A 130 11.82 13.52 6.32
CA ILE A 130 12.64 12.31 6.15
C ILE A 130 13.27 11.87 7.48
N PRO A 131 14.10 12.70 8.19
CA PRO A 131 14.67 12.27 9.46
C PRO A 131 13.61 11.93 10.52
N LEU A 132 12.47 12.63 10.55
CA LEU A 132 11.33 12.30 11.41
C LEU A 132 10.78 10.90 11.09
N ALA A 133 10.56 10.58 9.82
CA ALA A 133 10.05 9.28 9.41
C ALA A 133 11.03 8.15 9.77
N LEU A 134 12.33 8.36 9.57
CA LEU A 134 13.36 7.38 9.91
C LEU A 134 13.43 7.13 11.42
N GLU A 135 13.42 8.19 12.23
CA GLU A 135 13.45 8.08 13.69
C GLU A 135 12.20 7.40 14.24
N ASN A 136 11.01 7.83 13.81
CA ASN A 136 9.75 7.26 14.25
C ASN A 136 9.63 5.78 13.88
N TYR A 137 10.13 5.38 12.70
CA TYR A 137 10.10 3.97 12.33
C TYR A 137 11.07 3.13 13.17
N ASN A 138 12.23 3.66 13.52
CA ASN A 138 13.14 2.97 14.43
C ASN A 138 12.45 2.66 15.77
N LEU A 139 11.78 3.64 16.36
CA LEU A 139 11.02 3.42 17.59
C LEU A 139 9.89 2.40 17.41
N LEU A 140 9.07 2.53 16.35
CA LEU A 140 7.99 1.57 16.05
C LEU A 140 8.52 0.14 15.95
N HIS A 141 9.64 -0.04 15.22
CA HIS A 141 10.27 -1.34 15.05
C HIS A 141 10.67 -1.97 16.38
N ARG A 142 11.23 -1.18 17.32
CA ARG A 142 11.59 -1.61 18.66
C ARG A 142 10.38 -1.93 19.53
N LEU A 143 9.34 -1.08 19.52
CA LEU A 143 8.11 -1.24 20.30
C LEU A 143 7.42 -2.59 20.08
N TRP A 144 7.48 -3.13 18.88
CA TRP A 144 6.90 -4.44 18.57
C TRP A 144 7.79 -5.64 18.92
N ARG A 145 9.11 -5.43 19.06
CA ARG A 145 10.08 -6.53 19.20
C ARG A 145 10.71 -6.63 20.59
N GLU A 146 10.81 -5.50 21.27
CA GLU A 146 11.38 -5.44 22.64
C GLU A 146 10.26 -5.43 23.67
N ASP A 147 10.45 -6.13 24.79
CA ASP A 147 9.44 -6.18 25.87
C ASP A 147 9.38 -4.87 26.63
N VAL A 148 10.54 -4.23 26.84
CA VAL A 148 10.67 -2.94 27.50
C VAL A 148 11.55 -2.05 26.65
N VAL A 149 11.09 -0.83 26.38
CA VAL A 149 11.78 0.15 25.54
C VAL A 149 12.11 1.39 26.35
N ASP A 150 13.39 1.71 26.39
CA ASP A 150 13.89 3.04 26.70
C ASP A 150 14.20 3.75 25.38
N TRP A 151 13.72 4.98 25.26
CA TRP A 151 13.88 5.77 24.02
C TRP A 151 14.26 7.20 24.32
N GLU A 152 15.25 7.69 23.60
CA GLU A 152 15.59 9.10 23.50
C GLU A 152 15.83 9.42 22.02
N GLY A 153 15.16 10.46 21.52
CA GLY A 153 15.22 10.88 20.13
C GLY A 153 14.99 12.37 19.97
N LYS A 154 15.08 12.84 18.74
CA LYS A 154 14.96 14.28 18.44
C LYS A 154 13.51 14.76 18.38
N PHE A 155 12.59 13.88 17.94
CA PHE A 155 11.25 14.31 17.48
C PHE A 155 10.12 14.01 18.45
N ARG A 156 10.37 13.20 19.50
CA ARG A 156 9.38 12.94 20.54
C ARG A 156 10.01 12.89 21.93
N THR A 157 9.17 13.04 22.95
CA THR A 157 9.57 12.88 24.35
C THR A 157 10.14 11.48 24.63
N PRO A 158 11.15 11.38 25.51
CA PRO A 158 11.73 10.10 25.90
C PRO A 158 10.71 9.11 26.46
N LEU A 159 10.99 7.82 26.33
CA LEU A 159 10.30 6.73 27.02
C LEU A 159 11.26 6.11 28.02
N GLN A 160 10.75 5.72 29.18
CA GLN A 160 11.52 5.04 30.23
C GLN A 160 10.73 3.83 30.71
N GLY A 161 11.32 2.63 30.56
CA GLY A 161 10.70 1.38 30.97
C GLY A 161 9.33 1.12 30.32
N PHE A 162 9.14 1.54 29.07
CA PHE A 162 7.83 1.48 28.40
C PHE A 162 7.60 0.11 27.76
N THR A 163 6.42 -0.47 27.99
CA THR A 163 5.94 -1.68 27.31
C THR A 163 4.71 -1.33 26.46
N SER A 164 4.80 -1.58 25.15
CA SER A 164 3.66 -1.41 24.24
C SER A 164 2.63 -2.52 24.43
N THR A 165 1.34 -2.17 24.55
CA THR A 165 0.23 -3.12 24.71
C THR A 165 -0.98 -2.72 23.87
N PRO A 166 -1.68 -3.68 23.20
CA PRO A 166 -1.35 -5.12 23.18
C PRO A 166 -0.02 -5.41 22.48
N ARG A 167 0.57 -6.55 22.79
CA ARG A 167 1.70 -7.08 22.00
C ARG A 167 1.19 -7.59 20.65
N PRO A 168 2.03 -7.64 19.61
CA PRO A 168 1.66 -8.27 18.34
C PRO A 168 1.14 -9.70 18.54
N LEU A 169 0.14 -10.09 17.76
CA LEU A 169 -0.46 -11.42 17.77
C LEU A 169 0.63 -12.51 17.62
N ASP A 170 0.62 -13.54 18.50
CA ASP A 170 1.63 -14.59 18.56
C ASP A 170 3.07 -14.07 18.72
N GLY A 171 3.23 -12.81 19.14
CA GLY A 171 4.51 -12.10 19.20
C GLY A 171 5.12 -11.83 17.82
N VAL A 172 4.36 -11.91 16.74
CA VAL A 172 4.78 -11.67 15.36
C VAL A 172 4.27 -10.31 14.91
N PRO A 173 5.13 -9.30 14.74
CA PRO A 173 4.70 -7.99 14.24
C PRO A 173 3.99 -8.07 12.88
N PRO A 174 3.04 -7.17 12.60
CA PRO A 174 2.51 -7.00 11.26
C PRO A 174 3.66 -6.75 10.26
N PHE A 175 3.55 -7.32 9.05
CA PHE A 175 4.53 -7.03 8.01
C PHE A 175 4.48 -5.57 7.60
N VAL A 176 5.62 -4.96 7.39
CA VAL A 176 5.72 -3.54 7.01
C VAL A 176 6.15 -3.39 5.56
N TRP A 177 5.43 -2.55 4.85
CA TRP A 177 5.82 -2.02 3.55
C TRP A 177 6.24 -0.56 3.72
N HIS A 178 7.36 -0.18 3.13
CA HIS A 178 7.76 1.23 3.05
C HIS A 178 7.32 1.82 1.73
N GLY A 179 6.31 2.70 1.77
CA GLY A 179 5.73 3.34 0.60
C GLY A 179 6.52 4.58 0.17
N SER A 180 6.99 4.59 -1.07
CA SER A 180 7.61 5.79 -1.64
C SER A 180 7.46 5.85 -3.14
N ILE A 181 7.23 7.06 -3.67
CA ILE A 181 7.21 7.34 -5.10
C ILE A 181 8.51 7.99 -5.60
N ARG A 182 9.38 8.51 -4.72
CA ARG A 182 10.55 9.27 -5.13
C ARG A 182 11.74 9.31 -4.15
N SER A 183 11.55 8.91 -2.90
CA SER A 183 12.57 9.09 -1.86
C SER A 183 13.48 7.86 -1.77
N PRO A 184 14.74 7.95 -2.20
CA PRO A 184 15.69 6.83 -2.09
C PRO A 184 15.99 6.45 -0.63
N GLU A 185 15.89 7.41 0.31
CA GLU A 185 16.09 7.17 1.73
C GLU A 185 15.05 6.19 2.29
N ILE A 186 13.83 6.20 1.79
CA ILE A 186 12.78 5.26 2.20
C ILE A 186 13.04 3.86 1.62
N ALA A 187 13.54 3.76 0.39
CA ALA A 187 13.98 2.49 -0.19
C ALA A 187 15.19 1.90 0.58
N GLU A 188 16.10 2.75 1.01
CA GLU A 188 17.24 2.38 1.86
C GLU A 188 16.75 1.88 3.22
N GLN A 189 15.82 2.58 3.87
CA GLN A 189 15.24 2.17 5.16
C GLN A 189 14.56 0.80 5.06
N ALA A 190 13.73 0.57 4.03
CA ALA A 190 13.11 -0.73 3.79
C ALA A 190 14.14 -1.85 3.70
N ALA A 191 15.21 -1.60 2.96
CA ALA A 191 16.31 -2.55 2.79
C ALA A 191 17.08 -2.79 4.09
N PHE A 192 17.34 -1.74 4.88
CA PHE A 192 18.07 -1.85 6.15
C PHE A 192 17.37 -2.77 7.15
N TYR A 193 16.03 -2.69 7.24
CA TYR A 193 15.24 -3.53 8.14
C TYR A 193 14.84 -4.89 7.55
N GLY A 194 15.08 -5.13 6.26
CA GLY A 194 14.60 -6.33 5.55
C GLY A 194 13.10 -6.33 5.32
N ASP A 195 12.46 -5.17 5.41
CA ASP A 195 11.03 -4.95 5.18
C ASP A 195 10.70 -4.85 3.69
N GLY A 196 9.41 -4.84 3.33
CA GLY A 196 8.96 -4.66 1.95
C GLY A 196 9.11 -3.22 1.46
N PHE A 197 9.41 -3.05 0.18
CA PHE A 197 9.38 -1.75 -0.48
C PHE A 197 8.19 -1.68 -1.44
N PHE A 198 7.31 -0.70 -1.24
CA PHE A 198 6.16 -0.46 -2.11
C PHE A 198 6.36 0.83 -2.91
N HIS A 199 6.44 0.69 -4.24
CA HIS A 199 6.46 1.84 -5.14
C HIS A 199 5.07 2.08 -5.70
N ASN A 200 4.44 3.20 -5.30
CA ASN A 200 3.16 3.58 -5.88
C ASN A 200 3.39 4.08 -7.31
N ASN A 201 3.30 3.17 -8.25
CA ASN A 201 3.61 3.32 -9.65
C ASN A 201 2.45 4.03 -10.39
N ILE A 202 2.29 5.34 -10.18
CA ILE A 202 1.16 6.13 -10.71
C ILE A 202 1.62 7.23 -11.66
N PHE A 203 2.59 8.06 -11.28
CA PHE A 203 2.88 9.32 -11.97
C PHE A 203 4.18 9.33 -12.78
N TRP A 204 5.08 8.38 -12.52
CA TRP A 204 6.45 8.42 -13.04
C TRP A 204 6.68 7.37 -14.12
N PRO A 205 7.53 7.67 -15.12
CA PRO A 205 7.88 6.69 -16.14
C PRO A 205 8.58 5.46 -15.52
N ALA A 206 8.49 4.32 -16.20
CA ALA A 206 9.04 3.04 -15.74
C ALA A 206 10.53 3.11 -15.36
N THR A 207 11.30 3.96 -16.03
CA THR A 207 12.73 4.18 -15.72
C THR A 207 12.97 4.69 -14.31
N HIS A 208 12.10 5.55 -13.79
CA HIS A 208 12.17 6.06 -12.41
C HIS A 208 11.85 4.95 -11.41
N THR A 209 10.75 4.23 -11.62
CA THR A 209 10.35 3.09 -10.79
C THR A 209 11.45 2.03 -10.74
N LYS A 210 12.03 1.67 -11.88
CA LYS A 210 13.14 0.72 -11.99
C LYS A 210 14.35 1.14 -11.16
N LYS A 211 14.69 2.43 -11.16
CA LYS A 211 15.83 2.97 -10.41
C LYS A 211 15.66 2.76 -8.89
N LEU A 212 14.49 3.03 -8.34
CA LEU A 212 14.21 2.88 -6.90
C LEU A 212 14.13 1.41 -6.49
N ILE A 213 13.46 0.56 -7.27
CA ILE A 213 13.39 -0.88 -6.99
C ILE A 213 14.79 -1.51 -7.05
N SER A 214 15.61 -1.13 -8.05
CA SER A 214 16.98 -1.62 -8.17
C SER A 214 17.87 -1.15 -7.01
N LEU A 215 17.66 0.07 -6.50
CA LEU A 215 18.34 0.55 -5.30
C LEU A 215 17.96 -0.32 -4.10
N TYR A 216 16.68 -0.47 -3.82
CA TYR A 216 16.17 -1.28 -2.71
C TYR A 216 16.73 -2.70 -2.73
N ARG A 217 16.67 -3.40 -3.88
CA ARG A 217 17.16 -4.77 -4.02
C ARG A 217 18.66 -4.91 -3.74
N ARG A 218 19.48 -4.02 -4.30
CA ARG A 218 20.93 -4.02 -4.03
C ARG A 218 21.24 -3.77 -2.56
N ARG A 219 20.49 -2.87 -1.92
CA ARG A 219 20.70 -2.55 -0.50
C ARG A 219 20.20 -3.66 0.41
N PHE A 220 19.09 -4.34 0.08
CA PHE A 220 18.60 -5.53 0.77
C PHE A 220 19.66 -6.64 0.82
N GLU A 221 20.29 -6.92 -0.32
CA GLU A 221 21.41 -7.89 -0.40
C GLU A 221 22.64 -7.41 0.38
N HIS A 222 22.97 -6.12 0.28
CA HIS A 222 24.08 -5.52 1.01
C HIS A 222 23.93 -5.64 2.55
N TYR A 223 22.70 -5.52 3.06
CA TYR A 223 22.43 -5.68 4.50
C TYR A 223 22.29 -7.15 4.94
N GLY A 224 22.44 -8.10 4.03
CA GLY A 224 22.51 -9.53 4.36
C GLY A 224 21.15 -10.22 4.55
N HIS A 225 20.04 -9.61 4.09
CA HIS A 225 18.71 -10.20 4.21
C HIS A 225 18.42 -11.28 3.16
N GLY A 226 19.32 -11.50 2.22
CA GLY A 226 19.22 -12.48 1.15
C GLY A 226 19.67 -11.91 -0.18
N ARG A 227 19.43 -12.65 -1.27
CA ARG A 227 19.75 -12.18 -2.63
C ARG A 227 18.78 -11.08 -3.06
N ALA A 228 19.20 -10.23 -3.98
CA ALA A 228 18.42 -9.11 -4.52
C ALA A 228 17.01 -9.52 -5.02
N GLU A 229 16.89 -10.72 -5.63
CA GLU A 229 15.61 -11.25 -6.13
C GLU A 229 14.66 -11.71 -5.03
N GLN A 230 15.14 -11.90 -3.81
CA GLN A 230 14.34 -12.28 -2.65
C GLN A 230 13.72 -11.08 -1.93
N ALA A 231 14.16 -9.88 -2.27
CA ALA A 231 13.61 -8.64 -1.72
C ALA A 231 12.14 -8.47 -2.11
N VAL A 232 11.30 -8.18 -1.12
CA VAL A 232 9.83 -8.12 -1.26
C VAL A 232 9.42 -6.76 -1.82
N VAL A 233 8.89 -6.75 -3.04
CA VAL A 233 8.46 -5.54 -3.75
C VAL A 233 6.96 -5.53 -3.97
N GLY A 234 6.33 -4.37 -3.77
CA GLY A 234 4.95 -4.10 -4.14
C GLY A 234 4.86 -2.94 -5.13
N LEU A 235 3.85 -2.99 -5.97
CA LEU A 235 3.54 -1.94 -6.96
C LEU A 235 2.11 -1.47 -6.83
N GLY A 236 1.91 -0.16 -7.03
CA GLY A 236 0.61 0.43 -7.32
C GLY A 236 0.38 0.52 -8.83
N GLY A 237 -0.83 0.95 -9.20
CA GLY A 237 -1.19 1.27 -10.57
C GLY A 237 -2.61 1.80 -10.64
N GLN A 238 -2.86 2.76 -11.52
CA GLN A 238 -4.19 3.28 -11.77
C GLN A 238 -4.74 2.68 -13.05
N VAL A 239 -5.97 2.14 -12.98
CA VAL A 239 -6.61 1.49 -14.12
C VAL A 239 -8.07 1.93 -14.27
N PHE A 240 -8.55 1.96 -15.50
CA PHE A 240 -9.96 2.08 -15.83
C PHE A 240 -10.27 1.18 -17.03
N MET A 241 -11.29 0.34 -16.93
CA MET A 241 -11.55 -0.72 -17.89
C MET A 241 -12.97 -0.70 -18.44
N ARG A 242 -13.07 -1.05 -19.72
CA ARG A 242 -14.29 -1.50 -20.39
C ARG A 242 -13.92 -2.64 -21.33
N LYS A 243 -14.89 -3.45 -21.75
CA LYS A 243 -14.65 -4.51 -22.76
C LYS A 243 -14.00 -3.97 -24.02
N ASN A 244 -14.41 -2.78 -24.44
CA ASN A 244 -13.86 -2.06 -25.58
C ASN A 244 -12.95 -0.92 -25.08
N SER A 245 -11.71 -0.89 -25.56
CA SER A 245 -10.72 0.14 -25.18
C SER A 245 -11.16 1.57 -25.53
N GLN A 246 -11.86 1.74 -26.64
CA GLN A 246 -12.36 3.07 -27.07
C GLN A 246 -13.45 3.57 -26.12
N ASP A 247 -14.30 2.67 -25.63
CA ASP A 247 -15.29 3.00 -24.62
C ASP A 247 -14.63 3.39 -23.29
N ALA A 248 -13.60 2.66 -22.87
CA ALA A 248 -12.84 2.99 -21.67
C ALA A 248 -12.24 4.41 -21.76
N VAL A 249 -11.56 4.72 -22.85
CA VAL A 249 -10.96 6.05 -23.09
C VAL A 249 -12.03 7.15 -23.12
N ARG A 250 -13.13 6.93 -23.85
CA ARG A 250 -14.23 7.89 -23.93
C ARG A 250 -14.84 8.18 -22.56
N GLU A 251 -15.10 7.15 -21.76
CA GLU A 251 -15.74 7.27 -20.46
C GLU A 251 -14.80 7.83 -19.39
N PHE A 252 -13.51 7.51 -19.44
CA PHE A 252 -12.54 8.01 -18.46
C PHE A 252 -12.11 9.46 -18.74
N ARG A 253 -12.17 9.93 -19.99
CA ARG A 253 -11.71 11.26 -20.39
C ARG A 253 -12.24 12.41 -19.51
N PRO A 254 -13.55 12.52 -19.20
CA PRO A 254 -14.04 13.59 -18.32
C PRO A 254 -13.38 13.60 -16.95
N TYR A 255 -13.09 12.43 -16.38
CA TYR A 255 -12.41 12.30 -15.09
C TYR A 255 -10.95 12.75 -15.19
N PHE A 256 -10.26 12.37 -16.26
CA PHE A 256 -8.88 12.79 -16.50
C PHE A 256 -8.77 14.30 -16.70
N ASP A 257 -9.61 14.88 -17.54
CA ASP A 257 -9.56 16.31 -17.92
C ASP A 257 -9.87 17.22 -16.72
N HIS A 258 -10.69 16.77 -15.78
CA HIS A 258 -11.03 17.52 -14.55
C HIS A 258 -10.12 17.21 -13.35
N HIS A 259 -9.17 16.28 -13.50
CA HIS A 259 -8.28 15.92 -12.39
C HIS A 259 -7.28 17.05 -12.10
N PRO A 260 -7.15 17.50 -10.82
CA PRO A 260 -6.31 18.66 -10.47
C PRO A 260 -4.83 18.53 -10.83
N LEU A 261 -4.32 17.29 -10.90
CA LEU A 261 -2.91 17.01 -11.19
C LEU A 261 -2.65 16.57 -12.63
N MET A 262 -3.67 16.11 -13.35
CA MET A 262 -3.52 15.53 -14.69
C MET A 262 -4.15 16.41 -15.79
N GLY A 263 -5.29 17.01 -15.52
CA GLY A 263 -6.14 17.70 -16.51
C GLY A 263 -5.60 19.01 -17.10
N GLY A 264 -4.48 19.53 -16.62
CA GLY A 264 -3.83 20.73 -17.19
C GLY A 264 -2.55 20.44 -17.96
N GLY A 265 -2.24 19.16 -18.17
CA GLY A 265 -0.99 18.68 -18.77
C GLY A 265 -1.17 18.08 -20.18
N PRO A 266 -0.46 16.98 -20.48
CA PRO A 266 -0.58 16.25 -21.75
C PRO A 266 -1.98 15.65 -21.94
N SER A 267 -2.33 15.27 -23.16
CA SER A 267 -3.55 14.52 -23.45
C SER A 267 -3.60 13.19 -22.69
N LEU A 268 -4.78 12.61 -22.52
CA LEU A 268 -4.93 11.29 -21.86
C LEU A 268 -4.05 10.23 -22.55
N GLU A 269 -4.01 10.22 -23.88
CA GLU A 269 -3.21 9.29 -24.66
C GLU A 269 -1.70 9.46 -24.41
N GLU A 270 -1.21 10.69 -24.44
CA GLU A 270 0.19 10.99 -24.15
C GLU A 270 0.54 10.66 -22.68
N TYR A 271 -0.39 10.91 -21.76
CA TYR A 271 -0.19 10.58 -20.34
C TYR A 271 -0.11 9.06 -20.13
N MET A 272 -0.96 8.27 -20.78
CA MET A 272 -0.93 6.80 -20.75
C MET A 272 0.36 6.23 -21.34
N ASP A 273 0.90 6.88 -22.38
CA ASP A 273 2.17 6.47 -22.99
C ASP A 273 3.37 6.73 -22.06
N GLN A 274 3.36 7.84 -21.33
CA GLN A 274 4.46 8.28 -20.49
C GLN A 274 4.41 7.76 -19.06
N THR A 275 3.26 7.26 -18.58
CA THR A 275 3.02 6.87 -17.18
C THR A 275 2.45 5.46 -17.07
N PRO A 276 2.36 4.89 -15.88
CA PRO A 276 1.69 3.59 -15.66
C PRO A 276 0.17 3.59 -15.79
N LEU A 277 -0.50 4.74 -15.91
CA LEU A 277 -1.96 4.81 -16.10
C LEU A 277 -2.38 3.90 -17.25
N THR A 278 -3.36 3.04 -17.02
CA THR A 278 -3.89 2.13 -18.03
C THR A 278 -5.39 2.31 -18.16
N VAL A 279 -5.82 2.89 -19.26
CA VAL A 279 -7.24 3.03 -19.61
C VAL A 279 -7.51 2.23 -20.87
N GLY A 280 -8.27 1.13 -20.77
CA GLY A 280 -8.44 0.25 -21.92
C GLY A 280 -9.28 -1.00 -21.65
N SER A 281 -9.00 -2.08 -22.37
CA SER A 281 -9.61 -3.38 -22.16
C SER A 281 -8.95 -4.13 -20.99
N PRO A 282 -9.60 -5.18 -20.44
CA PRO A 282 -8.98 -6.08 -19.47
C PRO A 282 -7.65 -6.65 -19.96
N GLN A 283 -7.56 -7.03 -21.24
CA GLN A 283 -6.32 -7.54 -21.84
C GLN A 283 -5.18 -6.51 -21.79
N GLN A 284 -5.47 -5.24 -22.05
CA GLN A 284 -4.45 -4.18 -21.96
C GLN A 284 -3.95 -3.97 -20.53
N VAL A 285 -4.81 -4.14 -19.52
CA VAL A 285 -4.39 -4.10 -18.11
C VAL A 285 -3.52 -5.32 -17.76
N ILE A 286 -3.86 -6.50 -18.25
CA ILE A 286 -3.03 -7.71 -18.11
C ILE A 286 -1.67 -7.47 -18.75
N ASP A 287 -1.61 -7.09 -20.00
CA ASP A 287 -0.35 -6.89 -20.75
C ASP A 287 0.54 -5.85 -20.05
N ARG A 288 -0.06 -4.74 -19.60
CA ARG A 288 0.66 -3.67 -18.90
C ARG A 288 1.24 -4.16 -17.56
N THR A 289 0.47 -4.94 -16.81
CA THR A 289 0.89 -5.50 -15.52
C THR A 289 2.03 -6.51 -15.69
N LEU A 290 1.96 -7.33 -16.72
CA LEU A 290 3.05 -8.26 -17.09
C LEU A 290 4.30 -7.49 -17.54
N ALA A 291 4.16 -6.42 -18.30
CA ALA A 291 5.28 -5.56 -18.69
C ALA A 291 5.98 -4.90 -17.48
N PHE A 292 5.28 -4.67 -16.37
CA PHE A 292 5.93 -4.24 -15.13
C PHE A 292 6.83 -5.33 -14.55
N ARG A 293 6.40 -6.61 -14.56
CA ARG A 293 7.24 -7.73 -14.17
C ARG A 293 8.50 -7.82 -15.04
N ASP A 294 8.35 -7.66 -16.34
CA ASP A 294 9.48 -7.73 -17.28
C ASP A 294 10.46 -6.56 -17.07
N SER A 295 9.95 -5.39 -16.72
CA SER A 295 10.75 -4.17 -16.49
C SER A 295 11.45 -4.15 -15.13
N PHE A 296 10.77 -4.65 -14.08
CA PHE A 296 11.20 -4.49 -12.68
C PHE A 296 11.62 -5.80 -12.02
N GLY A 297 11.45 -6.97 -12.69
CA GLY A 297 11.59 -8.29 -12.11
C GLY A 297 10.36 -8.72 -11.30
N HIS A 298 10.37 -9.93 -10.77
CA HIS A 298 9.28 -10.44 -9.95
C HIS A 298 9.02 -9.53 -8.75
N TYR A 299 7.74 -9.34 -8.44
CA TYR A 299 7.28 -8.60 -7.28
C TYR A 299 6.09 -9.33 -6.65
N GLN A 300 5.73 -8.97 -5.41
CA GLN A 300 4.87 -9.81 -4.58
C GLN A 300 3.46 -9.26 -4.39
N ARG A 301 3.25 -7.95 -4.67
CA ARG A 301 1.93 -7.32 -4.51
C ARG A 301 1.67 -6.32 -5.62
N GLN A 302 0.46 -6.38 -6.19
CA GLN A 302 -0.10 -5.35 -7.07
C GLN A 302 -1.35 -4.76 -6.45
N LEU A 303 -1.37 -3.46 -6.18
CA LEU A 303 -2.57 -2.74 -5.78
C LEU A 303 -3.07 -1.86 -6.93
N PHE A 304 -4.31 -2.06 -7.33
CA PHE A 304 -4.95 -1.25 -8.35
C PHE A 304 -5.73 -0.09 -7.72
N ASN A 305 -5.57 1.10 -8.25
CA ASN A 305 -6.45 2.22 -7.97
C ASN A 305 -7.53 2.23 -9.07
N VAL A 306 -8.76 1.96 -8.65
CA VAL A 306 -9.97 2.01 -9.50
C VAL A 306 -10.96 3.03 -8.97
N ASP A 307 -10.63 3.68 -7.86
CA ASP A 307 -11.49 4.52 -7.06
C ASP A 307 -10.84 5.90 -6.86
N GLY A 308 -11.44 6.93 -7.38
CA GLY A 308 -10.93 8.29 -7.29
C GLY A 308 -11.48 9.18 -8.40
N VAL A 309 -11.03 10.42 -8.43
CA VAL A 309 -11.35 11.45 -9.43
C VAL A 309 -12.84 11.69 -9.66
N GLY A 310 -13.67 11.42 -8.67
CA GLY A 310 -15.12 11.58 -8.76
C GLY A 310 -15.85 10.42 -9.43
N THR A 311 -15.19 9.29 -9.66
CA THR A 311 -15.81 8.09 -10.23
C THR A 311 -16.96 7.59 -9.34
N PRO A 312 -18.20 7.42 -9.86
CA PRO A 312 -19.32 6.94 -9.07
C PRO A 312 -19.09 5.54 -8.51
N LEU A 313 -19.59 5.26 -7.29
CA LEU A 313 -19.43 3.95 -6.64
C LEU A 313 -19.86 2.79 -7.55
N LYS A 314 -20.96 2.94 -8.32
CA LYS A 314 -21.41 1.90 -9.27
C LYS A 314 -20.31 1.55 -10.27
N THR A 315 -19.67 2.55 -10.86
CA THR A 315 -18.58 2.35 -11.81
C THR A 315 -17.36 1.71 -11.16
N VAL A 316 -17.03 2.12 -9.92
CA VAL A 316 -15.93 1.50 -9.15
C VAL A 316 -16.19 0.02 -8.90
N LEU A 317 -17.42 -0.36 -8.52
CA LEU A 317 -17.78 -1.77 -8.31
C LEU A 317 -17.69 -2.58 -9.62
N GLU A 318 -18.12 -2.02 -10.76
CA GLU A 318 -17.94 -2.63 -12.08
C GLU A 318 -16.45 -2.83 -12.41
N GLN A 319 -15.56 -1.90 -12.06
CA GLN A 319 -14.11 -2.09 -12.22
C GLN A 319 -13.59 -3.25 -11.39
N ILE A 320 -14.10 -3.41 -10.16
CA ILE A 320 -13.68 -4.49 -9.24
C ILE A 320 -14.18 -5.84 -9.77
N ASP A 321 -15.41 -5.91 -10.31
CA ASP A 321 -15.92 -7.13 -10.98
C ASP A 321 -14.99 -7.54 -12.13
N ILE A 322 -14.65 -6.62 -13.03
CA ILE A 322 -13.73 -6.89 -14.15
C ILE A 322 -12.36 -7.36 -13.65
N LEU A 323 -11.81 -6.73 -12.61
CA LEU A 323 -10.55 -7.18 -12.02
C LEU A 323 -10.63 -8.62 -11.52
N GLY A 324 -11.68 -8.97 -10.78
CA GLY A 324 -11.84 -10.31 -10.20
C GLY A 324 -12.16 -11.39 -11.24
N GLU A 325 -12.96 -11.07 -12.25
CA GLU A 325 -13.44 -12.03 -13.23
C GLU A 325 -12.50 -12.22 -14.44
N GLU A 326 -11.91 -11.13 -14.95
CA GLU A 326 -11.21 -11.16 -16.24
C GLU A 326 -9.69 -10.93 -16.11
N VAL A 327 -9.22 -10.17 -15.12
CA VAL A 327 -7.82 -9.74 -15.03
C VAL A 327 -7.00 -10.58 -14.05
N VAL A 328 -7.42 -10.63 -12.79
CA VAL A 328 -6.63 -11.25 -11.72
C VAL A 328 -6.45 -12.75 -11.90
N PRO A 329 -7.44 -13.55 -12.36
CA PRO A 329 -7.21 -14.98 -12.61
C PRO A 329 -6.08 -15.22 -13.60
N VAL A 330 -6.05 -14.48 -14.73
CA VAL A 330 -4.99 -14.61 -15.74
C VAL A 330 -3.65 -14.17 -15.19
N LEU A 331 -3.60 -13.04 -14.46
CA LEU A 331 -2.35 -12.58 -13.85
C LEU A 331 -1.81 -13.57 -12.80
N ARG A 332 -2.67 -14.26 -12.03
CA ARG A 332 -2.23 -15.28 -11.07
C ARG A 332 -1.51 -16.43 -11.78
N GLU A 333 -2.07 -16.93 -12.87
CA GLU A 333 -1.47 -18.01 -13.67
C GLU A 333 -0.11 -17.56 -14.25
N GLU A 334 -0.06 -16.40 -14.88
CA GLU A 334 1.13 -15.86 -15.52
C GLU A 334 2.27 -15.56 -14.53
N PHE A 335 1.92 -15.01 -13.36
CA PHE A 335 2.92 -14.77 -12.31
C PHE A 335 3.39 -16.07 -11.64
N ALA A 336 2.56 -17.09 -11.55
CA ALA A 336 2.93 -18.39 -11.00
C ALA A 336 3.83 -19.17 -11.97
N ALA A 337 3.46 -19.22 -13.26
CA ALA A 337 4.18 -19.99 -14.28
C ALA A 337 5.64 -19.57 -14.48
N GLY A 338 5.93 -18.28 -14.39
CA GLY A 338 7.28 -17.74 -14.63
C GLY A 338 8.12 -17.52 -13.36
N ARG A 339 7.66 -17.92 -12.18
CA ARG A 339 8.28 -17.55 -10.92
C ARG A 339 9.40 -18.52 -10.51
N PRO A 340 10.65 -18.03 -10.32
CA PRO A 340 11.73 -18.86 -9.78
C PRO A 340 11.44 -19.30 -8.33
N ALA A 341 11.83 -20.53 -7.98
CA ALA A 341 11.56 -21.11 -6.65
C ALA A 341 12.15 -20.31 -5.47
N HIS A 342 13.18 -19.52 -5.72
CA HIS A 342 13.82 -18.70 -4.68
C HIS A 342 13.16 -17.33 -4.46
N VAL A 343 12.23 -16.92 -5.32
CA VAL A 343 11.48 -15.68 -5.14
C VAL A 343 10.35 -15.90 -4.13
N PRO A 344 10.31 -15.19 -2.99
CA PRO A 344 9.33 -15.44 -1.95
C PRO A 344 7.92 -14.99 -2.36
N ASP A 345 6.91 -15.51 -1.68
CA ASP A 345 5.58 -14.92 -1.69
C ASP A 345 5.54 -13.63 -0.87
N ALA A 346 4.49 -12.82 -1.05
CA ALA A 346 4.22 -11.73 -0.15
C ALA A 346 4.00 -12.30 1.27
N PRO A 347 4.68 -11.74 2.29
CA PRO A 347 4.53 -12.22 3.66
C PRO A 347 3.10 -12.08 4.17
N THR A 348 2.67 -13.08 4.95
CA THR A 348 1.43 -13.09 5.72
C THR A 348 1.77 -13.40 7.17
N HIS A 349 0.86 -13.12 8.11
CA HIS A 349 1.06 -13.47 9.52
C HIS A 349 1.44 -14.96 9.68
N ALA A 350 0.71 -15.85 9.01
CA ALA A 350 0.97 -17.29 9.06
C ALA A 350 2.38 -17.67 8.56
N SER A 351 2.83 -17.06 7.46
CA SER A 351 4.18 -17.32 6.92
C SER A 351 5.28 -16.78 7.84
N LEU A 352 5.08 -15.61 8.44
CA LEU A 352 6.02 -15.00 9.40
C LEU A 352 6.08 -15.81 10.71
N LEU A 353 4.94 -16.29 11.20
CA LEU A 353 4.89 -17.17 12.37
C LEU A 353 5.64 -18.48 12.12
N SER A 354 5.42 -19.11 10.96
CA SER A 354 6.12 -20.34 10.57
C SER A 354 7.62 -20.13 10.48
N ALA A 355 8.08 -19.03 9.89
CA ALA A 355 9.49 -18.68 9.81
C ALA A 355 10.13 -18.49 11.21
N ARG A 356 9.42 -17.81 12.13
CA ARG A 356 9.85 -17.62 13.52
C ARG A 356 9.99 -18.95 14.27
N VAL A 357 9.02 -19.85 14.15
CA VAL A 357 9.07 -21.18 14.76
C VAL A 357 10.25 -21.97 14.25
N ALA A 358 10.50 -21.97 12.93
CA ALA A 358 11.64 -22.65 12.34
C ALA A 358 13.00 -22.11 12.85
N ALA A 359 13.13 -20.79 12.97
CA ALA A 359 14.33 -20.14 13.49
C ALA A 359 14.61 -20.54 14.96
N ASN A 360 13.57 -20.54 15.80
CA ASN A 360 13.70 -20.94 17.22
C ASN A 360 14.08 -22.42 17.37
N THR A 361 13.54 -23.30 16.53
CA THR A 361 13.89 -24.73 16.53
C THR A 361 15.34 -24.95 16.14
N SER A 362 15.83 -24.23 15.11
CA SER A 362 17.23 -24.32 14.69
C SER A 362 18.20 -23.82 15.74
N ALA A 363 17.89 -22.76 16.44
CA ALA A 363 18.72 -22.24 17.54
C ALA A 363 18.79 -23.22 18.73
N ALA A 364 17.69 -23.91 19.05
CA ALA A 364 17.65 -24.90 20.13
C ALA A 364 18.41 -26.20 19.80
N THR A 365 18.67 -26.49 18.53
CA THR A 365 19.43 -27.71 18.12
C THR A 365 20.93 -27.46 17.96
N THR A 366 21.37 -26.21 17.98
CA THR A 366 22.79 -25.81 17.84
C THR A 366 23.45 -25.34 19.15
N GLY A 367 22.69 -25.24 20.25
CA GLY A 367 23.16 -24.93 21.62
C GLY A 367 23.17 -26.17 22.49
#